data_a26e173b183cca3595336a0d8ff67380
#
_entry.id   a26e173b183cca3595336a0d8ff67380
#
_cell.length_a   1.000
_cell.length_b   1.000
_cell.length_c   1.000
_cell.angle_alpha   90.00
_cell.angle_beta   90.00
_cell.angle_gamma   90.00
#
_symmetry.space_group_name_H-M   'P 1'
#
loop_
_entity.id
_entity.type
_entity.pdbx_description
1 polymer ?
#
loop_
_entity_poly.entity_id
_entity_poly.type
_entity_poly.pdbx_seq_one_letter_code
_entity_poly.pdbx_strand_id
1 'polypeptide(L)'
;MPFEFQYSLDIYWAVGRLWFDTPEEFRRYAQSVVRYESTTAPVPTSRRGVIFATAHDFDDATQLFMRQVAQPLSFGEGGAPAAVWTRAKFVLDTCLGDKATQSSLAEVLRGSERGTPALLVSGTHGLECPLGDPRQADMQGAIVCQDWSGFGAIKPEHWFAASDVPADAKLHGMIHFFFACYGGGCTEFDDYDRLNKQPRRIADRPFFSRLPQVKLSHPNGGALAVLAHIERAWVYSFQGQRGRAAGSRIPPRLDRGSNHCDRVSLVGRSPRPRCRVRG
;
A
#
# COMPACT_ATOMS: atom_id res chain seq x y z
N MET A 1 9.42 18.99 2.79
CA MET A 1 10.56 18.08 2.58
C MET A 1 10.28 17.24 1.34
N PRO A 2 11.12 17.27 0.30
CA PRO A 2 10.94 16.48 -0.93
C PRO A 2 10.86 14.98 -0.65
N PHE A 3 10.23 14.21 -1.53
CA PHE A 3 10.13 12.76 -1.35
C PHE A 3 11.52 12.08 -1.37
N GLU A 4 12.42 12.55 -2.23
CA GLU A 4 13.78 12.02 -2.40
C GLU A 4 14.61 12.08 -1.11
N PHE A 5 14.35 13.08 -0.27
CA PHE A 5 15.07 13.21 1.01
C PHE A 5 14.70 12.06 1.97
N GLN A 6 13.47 11.56 1.93
CA GLN A 6 13.09 10.39 2.70
C GLN A 6 13.89 9.16 2.28
N TYR A 7 14.10 8.94 0.99
CA TYR A 7 14.85 7.77 0.50
C TYR A 7 16.29 7.74 1.01
N SER A 8 16.90 8.91 1.16
CA SER A 8 18.24 9.02 1.75
C SER A 8 18.24 8.73 3.24
N LEU A 9 17.19 9.14 3.95
CA LEU A 9 17.05 8.91 5.39
C LEU A 9 16.69 7.45 5.70
N ASP A 10 15.85 6.81 4.89
CA ASP A 10 15.38 5.43 5.11
C ASP A 10 16.52 4.40 5.05
N ILE A 11 17.67 4.75 4.48
CA ILE A 11 18.88 3.91 4.49
C ILE A 11 19.40 3.71 5.92
N TYR A 12 19.25 4.72 6.78
CA TYR A 12 19.83 4.73 8.14
C TYR A 12 18.78 4.75 9.24
N TRP A 13 17.56 5.22 8.95
CA TRP A 13 16.53 5.50 9.93
C TRP A 13 15.16 5.05 9.42
N ALA A 14 14.35 4.49 10.29
CA ALA A 14 12.94 4.24 9.97
C ALA A 14 12.19 5.58 9.98
N VAL A 15 11.98 6.17 8.82
CA VAL A 15 11.36 7.49 8.65
C VAL A 15 9.95 7.36 8.13
N GLY A 16 8.98 7.85 8.89
CA GLY A 16 7.61 8.05 8.44
C GLY A 16 7.35 9.51 8.09
N ARG A 17 6.35 9.73 7.25
CA ARG A 17 5.82 11.05 6.94
C ARG A 17 4.42 11.19 7.51
N LEU A 18 4.11 12.40 7.95
CA LEU A 18 2.79 12.76 8.39
C LEU A 18 2.34 13.96 7.57
N TRP A 19 1.28 13.76 6.79
CA TRP A 19 0.67 14.81 5.99
C TRP A 19 -0.84 14.61 5.90
N PHE A 20 -1.57 15.70 6.10
CA PHE A 20 -3.00 15.78 5.88
C PHE A 20 -3.35 17.15 5.31
N ASP A 21 -4.48 17.25 4.66
CA ASP A 21 -4.90 18.49 4.01
C ASP A 21 -5.49 19.50 5.01
N THR A 22 -5.96 19.03 6.16
CA THR A 22 -6.59 19.88 7.18
C THR A 22 -6.01 19.68 8.59
N PRO A 23 -5.99 20.72 9.44
CA PRO A 23 -5.58 20.60 10.84
C PRO A 23 -6.41 19.57 11.63
N GLU A 24 -7.69 19.42 11.27
CA GLU A 24 -8.58 18.47 11.91
C GLU A 24 -8.14 17.01 11.68
N GLU A 25 -7.65 16.68 10.49
CA GLU A 25 -7.13 15.36 10.18
C GLU A 25 -5.86 15.05 10.98
N PHE A 26 -4.95 16.03 11.13
CA PHE A 26 -3.80 15.91 12.02
C PHE A 26 -4.24 15.62 13.47
N ARG A 27 -5.24 16.34 13.96
CA ARG A 27 -5.79 16.17 15.30
C ARG A 27 -6.36 14.75 15.49
N ARG A 28 -7.17 14.27 14.54
CA ARG A 28 -7.76 12.92 14.59
C ARG A 28 -6.70 11.83 14.60
N TYR A 29 -5.70 11.95 13.72
CA TYR A 29 -4.59 11.00 13.70
C TYR A 29 -3.82 10.99 15.02
N ALA A 30 -3.44 12.16 15.53
CA ALA A 30 -2.73 12.29 16.80
C ALA A 30 -3.53 11.67 17.96
N GLN A 31 -4.83 11.95 18.04
CA GLN A 31 -5.72 11.35 19.06
C GLN A 31 -5.80 9.84 18.91
N SER A 32 -5.87 9.33 17.68
CA SER A 32 -5.91 7.89 17.43
C SER A 32 -4.62 7.21 17.91
N VAL A 33 -3.45 7.79 17.63
CA VAL A 33 -2.16 7.27 18.07
C VAL A 33 -2.03 7.32 19.58
N VAL A 34 -2.35 8.46 20.21
CA VAL A 34 -2.30 8.62 21.67
C VAL A 34 -3.23 7.60 22.33
N ARG A 35 -4.46 7.44 21.84
CA ARG A 35 -5.39 6.43 22.36
C ARG A 35 -4.82 5.01 22.23
N TYR A 36 -4.18 4.69 21.12
CA TYR A 36 -3.56 3.38 20.93
C TYR A 36 -2.44 3.11 21.91
N GLU A 37 -1.61 4.11 22.22
CA GLU A 37 -0.43 3.97 23.07
C GLU A 37 -0.69 4.08 24.56
N SER A 38 -1.69 4.89 24.96
CA SER A 38 -2.02 5.15 26.36
C SER A 38 -3.05 4.16 26.95
N THR A 39 -3.74 3.42 26.11
CA THR A 39 -4.74 2.44 26.55
C THR A 39 -4.07 1.24 27.21
N THR A 40 -4.41 0.97 28.48
CA THR A 40 -4.03 -0.26 29.19
C THR A 40 -4.95 -1.44 28.84
N ALA A 41 -6.16 -1.16 28.35
CA ALA A 41 -7.07 -2.16 27.82
C ALA A 41 -6.58 -2.68 26.45
N PRO A 42 -6.84 -3.94 26.09
CA PRO A 42 -6.52 -4.44 24.75
C PRO A 42 -7.14 -3.53 23.69
N VAL A 43 -6.32 -3.02 22.78
CA VAL A 43 -6.85 -2.31 21.61
C VAL A 43 -7.72 -3.30 20.84
N PRO A 44 -8.90 -2.90 20.32
CA PRO A 44 -9.83 -3.79 19.62
C PRO A 44 -9.32 -4.18 18.22
N THR A 45 -8.01 -4.35 18.07
CA THR A 45 -7.38 -5.00 16.92
C THR A 45 -7.19 -6.47 17.24
N SER A 46 -7.87 -7.30 16.49
CA SER A 46 -7.62 -8.74 16.53
C SER A 46 -6.23 -9.06 15.96
N ARG A 47 -5.66 -10.20 16.34
CA ARG A 47 -4.52 -10.77 15.61
C ARG A 47 -5.02 -11.36 14.27
N ARG A 48 -5.56 -10.49 13.44
CA ARG A 48 -6.11 -10.80 12.13
C ARG A 48 -5.26 -10.13 11.06
N GLY A 49 -4.77 -10.91 10.11
CA GLY A 49 -4.16 -10.44 8.88
C GLY A 49 -5.12 -10.61 7.72
N VAL A 50 -5.13 -9.69 6.79
CA VAL A 50 -5.88 -9.80 5.54
C VAL A 50 -4.93 -9.61 4.37
N ILE A 51 -4.99 -10.51 3.38
CA ILE A 51 -4.33 -10.33 2.10
C ILE A 51 -5.41 -10.05 1.06
N PHE A 52 -5.30 -8.90 0.40
CA PHE A 52 -6.17 -8.44 -0.67
C PHE A 52 -5.34 -8.29 -1.94
N ALA A 53 -5.57 -9.13 -2.95
CA ALA A 53 -4.77 -9.07 -4.17
C ALA A 53 -5.60 -9.39 -5.40
N THR A 54 -5.53 -8.52 -6.41
CA THR A 54 -6.14 -8.75 -7.71
C THR A 54 -5.28 -9.67 -8.57
N ALA A 55 -5.89 -10.31 -9.56
CA ALA A 55 -5.22 -11.13 -10.57
C ALA A 55 -5.99 -10.97 -11.88
N HIS A 56 -5.87 -9.78 -12.51
CA HIS A 56 -6.58 -9.49 -13.74
C HIS A 56 -6.10 -10.37 -14.89
N ASP A 57 -7.02 -10.85 -15.69
CA ASP A 57 -6.69 -11.52 -16.92
C ASP A 57 -5.92 -10.57 -17.86
N PHE A 58 -4.99 -11.11 -18.63
CA PHE A 58 -4.14 -10.35 -19.57
C PHE A 58 -3.23 -9.29 -18.94
N ASP A 59 -3.04 -9.34 -17.61
CA ASP A 59 -2.17 -8.43 -16.88
C ASP A 59 -1.06 -9.17 -16.12
N ASP A 60 0.15 -9.12 -16.63
CA ASP A 60 1.30 -9.80 -16.04
C ASP A 60 1.65 -9.27 -14.65
N ALA A 61 1.39 -8.00 -14.35
CA ALA A 61 1.79 -7.37 -13.09
C ALA A 61 1.02 -7.94 -11.90
N THR A 62 -0.31 -7.94 -11.95
CA THR A 62 -1.13 -8.49 -10.88
C THR A 62 -1.02 -10.00 -10.79
N GLN A 63 -0.93 -10.69 -11.94
CA GLN A 63 -0.69 -12.13 -11.99
C GLN A 63 0.65 -12.52 -11.33
N LEU A 64 1.69 -11.73 -11.57
CA LEU A 64 3.01 -11.97 -10.97
C LEU A 64 2.99 -11.71 -9.46
N PHE A 65 2.39 -10.61 -9.02
CA PHE A 65 2.20 -10.32 -7.60
C PHE A 65 1.42 -11.45 -6.91
N MET A 66 0.35 -11.93 -7.53
CA MET A 66 -0.43 -13.06 -7.02
C MET A 66 0.45 -14.29 -6.80
N ARG A 67 1.23 -14.69 -7.81
CA ARG A 67 2.07 -15.91 -7.73
C ARG A 67 3.28 -15.77 -6.82
N GLN A 68 3.94 -14.60 -6.80
CA GLN A 68 5.20 -14.42 -6.10
C GLN A 68 5.06 -13.90 -4.68
N VAL A 69 3.95 -13.23 -4.38
CA VAL A 69 3.73 -12.57 -3.08
C VAL A 69 2.46 -13.06 -2.40
N ALA A 70 1.29 -12.84 -3.02
CA ALA A 70 0.02 -13.06 -2.33
C ALA A 70 -0.21 -14.54 -1.99
N GLN A 71 -0.03 -15.46 -2.93
CA GLN A 71 -0.20 -16.88 -2.69
C GLN A 71 0.82 -17.45 -1.69
N PRO A 72 2.15 -17.20 -1.81
CA PRO A 72 3.12 -17.69 -0.83
C PRO A 72 2.94 -17.09 0.57
N LEU A 73 2.46 -15.86 0.68
CA LEU A 73 2.08 -15.28 1.98
C LEU A 73 0.78 -15.87 2.53
N SER A 74 -0.13 -16.31 1.66
CA SER A 74 -1.42 -16.85 2.09
C SER A 74 -1.34 -18.32 2.48
N PHE A 75 -0.65 -19.13 1.68
CA PHE A 75 -0.74 -20.58 1.78
C PHE A 75 0.64 -21.24 1.92
N GLY A 76 0.71 -22.18 2.84
CA GLY A 76 1.78 -23.16 2.98
C GLY A 76 1.43 -24.49 2.29
N GLU A 77 2.14 -25.54 2.66
CA GLU A 77 1.90 -26.90 2.15
C GLU A 77 0.46 -27.36 2.45
N GLY A 78 -0.15 -28.02 1.48
CA GLY A 78 -1.50 -28.55 1.62
C GLY A 78 -2.61 -27.50 1.72
N GLY A 79 -2.34 -26.23 1.38
CA GLY A 79 -3.34 -25.16 1.46
C GLY A 79 -3.59 -24.60 2.86
N ALA A 80 -2.81 -25.03 3.86
CA ALA A 80 -2.84 -24.43 5.19
C ALA A 80 -2.36 -22.98 5.15
N PRO A 81 -2.70 -22.12 6.13
CA PRO A 81 -2.13 -20.77 6.23
C PRO A 81 -0.59 -20.83 6.28
N ALA A 82 0.07 -19.90 5.60
CA ALA A 82 1.53 -19.83 5.59
C ALA A 82 2.08 -19.73 7.03
N ALA A 83 3.19 -20.44 7.31
CA ALA A 83 3.74 -20.61 8.64
C ALA A 83 4.08 -19.28 9.37
N VAL A 84 4.26 -18.19 8.65
CA VAL A 84 4.49 -16.87 9.23
C VAL A 84 3.29 -16.41 10.08
N TRP A 85 2.07 -16.68 9.65
CA TRP A 85 0.85 -16.29 10.36
C TRP A 85 0.64 -17.11 11.60
N THR A 86 0.79 -18.45 11.51
CA THR A 86 0.64 -19.34 12.66
C THR A 86 1.70 -19.09 13.74
N ARG A 87 2.97 -18.88 13.35
CA ARG A 87 4.04 -18.51 14.29
C ARG A 87 3.78 -17.19 14.98
N ALA A 88 3.25 -16.21 14.26
CA ALA A 88 2.87 -14.91 14.83
C ALA A 88 1.53 -14.93 15.57
N LYS A 89 0.83 -16.09 15.61
CA LYS A 89 -0.51 -16.27 16.18
C LYS A 89 -1.55 -15.34 15.55
N PHE A 90 -1.46 -15.13 14.24
CA PHE A 90 -2.44 -14.40 13.46
C PHE A 90 -3.42 -15.37 12.81
N VAL A 91 -4.67 -14.96 12.72
CA VAL A 91 -5.68 -15.57 11.83
C VAL A 91 -5.60 -14.84 10.50
N LEU A 92 -5.46 -15.58 9.42
CA LEU A 92 -5.39 -15.03 8.08
C LEU A 92 -6.76 -15.14 7.39
N ASP A 93 -7.21 -14.03 6.83
CA ASP A 93 -8.28 -13.97 5.83
C ASP A 93 -7.71 -13.55 4.47
N THR A 94 -8.34 -13.99 3.39
CA THR A 94 -7.85 -13.69 2.03
C THR A 94 -8.99 -13.23 1.13
N CYS A 95 -8.74 -12.16 0.38
CA CYS A 95 -9.53 -11.68 -0.75
C CYS A 95 -8.61 -11.72 -1.99
N LEU A 96 -8.56 -12.85 -2.69
CA LEU A 96 -7.65 -13.08 -3.80
C LEU A 96 -8.41 -13.25 -5.11
N GLY A 97 -7.89 -12.69 -6.19
CA GLY A 97 -8.51 -12.76 -7.52
C GLY A 97 -9.96 -12.28 -7.47
N ASP A 98 -10.91 -13.08 -7.94
CA ASP A 98 -12.34 -12.73 -8.01
C ASP A 98 -12.96 -12.26 -6.69
N LYS A 99 -12.32 -12.54 -5.56
CA LYS A 99 -12.75 -12.06 -4.25
C LYS A 99 -12.19 -10.69 -3.89
N ALA A 100 -11.27 -10.13 -4.67
CA ALA A 100 -10.64 -8.84 -4.39
C ALA A 100 -11.45 -7.68 -4.99
N THR A 101 -12.74 -7.60 -4.66
CA THR A 101 -13.68 -6.62 -5.17
C THR A 101 -13.74 -5.34 -4.33
N GLN A 102 -14.29 -4.26 -4.89
CA GLN A 102 -14.55 -3.01 -4.17
C GLN A 102 -15.39 -3.27 -2.90
N SER A 103 -16.46 -4.05 -3.02
CA SER A 103 -17.33 -4.38 -1.89
C SER A 103 -16.60 -5.19 -0.82
N SER A 104 -15.79 -6.17 -1.19
CA SER A 104 -15.05 -6.97 -0.21
C SER A 104 -14.01 -6.13 0.54
N LEU A 105 -13.38 -5.16 -0.12
CA LEU A 105 -12.47 -4.24 0.57
C LEU A 105 -13.22 -3.35 1.57
N ALA A 106 -14.40 -2.84 1.21
CA ALA A 106 -15.25 -2.10 2.13
C ALA A 106 -15.60 -2.94 3.38
N GLU A 107 -15.98 -4.21 3.19
CA GLU A 107 -16.26 -5.14 4.30
C GLU A 107 -15.03 -5.41 5.18
N VAL A 108 -13.86 -5.57 4.58
CA VAL A 108 -12.59 -5.69 5.33
C VAL A 108 -12.37 -4.47 6.22
N LEU A 109 -12.63 -3.26 5.72
CA LEU A 109 -12.46 -2.02 6.47
C LEU A 109 -13.54 -1.79 7.53
N ARG A 110 -14.76 -2.30 7.35
CA ARG A 110 -15.79 -2.30 8.41
C ARG A 110 -15.43 -3.23 9.57
N GLY A 111 -14.52 -4.15 9.34
CA GLY A 111 -14.18 -5.20 10.28
C GLY A 111 -15.31 -6.26 10.34
N SER A 112 -14.93 -7.50 10.35
CA SER A 112 -15.87 -8.61 10.53
C SER A 112 -16.20 -8.81 12.02
N GLU A 113 -17.01 -9.82 12.35
CA GLU A 113 -17.18 -10.33 13.72
C GLU A 113 -15.83 -10.69 14.38
N ARG A 114 -14.79 -10.96 13.58
CA ARG A 114 -13.43 -11.21 14.03
C ARG A 114 -12.66 -9.94 14.41
N GLY A 115 -13.26 -8.78 14.28
CA GLY A 115 -12.68 -7.48 14.63
C GLY A 115 -11.85 -6.83 13.51
N THR A 116 -11.29 -5.68 13.83
CA THR A 116 -10.40 -4.91 12.93
C THR A 116 -9.14 -5.71 12.61
N PRO A 117 -8.74 -5.84 11.33
CA PRO A 117 -7.45 -6.44 11.02
C PRO A 117 -6.30 -5.60 11.57
N ALA A 118 -5.33 -6.22 12.22
CA ALA A 118 -4.10 -5.54 12.63
C ALA A 118 -3.18 -5.29 11.44
N LEU A 119 -3.25 -6.13 10.41
CA LEU A 119 -2.45 -6.02 9.19
C LEU A 119 -3.31 -6.27 7.95
N LEU A 120 -3.31 -5.31 7.06
CA LEU A 120 -3.82 -5.44 5.69
C LEU A 120 -2.63 -5.39 4.73
N VAL A 121 -2.50 -6.39 3.88
CA VAL A 121 -1.54 -6.41 2.77
C VAL A 121 -2.33 -6.38 1.47
N SER A 122 -2.20 -5.32 0.68
CA SER A 122 -2.85 -5.24 -0.62
C SER A 122 -1.86 -5.15 -1.76
N GLY A 123 -2.18 -5.82 -2.87
CA GLY A 123 -1.41 -5.77 -4.11
C GLY A 123 -2.34 -5.68 -5.31
N THR A 124 -2.34 -4.52 -5.97
CA THR A 124 -3.26 -4.18 -7.06
C THR A 124 -2.62 -3.14 -7.98
N HIS A 125 -3.26 -2.80 -9.08
CA HIS A 125 -2.98 -1.52 -9.74
C HIS A 125 -3.44 -0.35 -8.89
N GLY A 126 -2.71 0.78 -8.99
CA GLY A 126 -3.15 2.08 -8.52
C GLY A 126 -3.65 2.91 -9.68
N LEU A 127 -4.78 3.58 -9.52
CA LEU A 127 -5.35 4.44 -10.55
C LEU A 127 -4.40 5.60 -10.87
N GLU A 128 -4.14 5.82 -12.15
CA GLU A 128 -3.42 6.98 -12.66
C GLU A 128 -4.40 7.96 -13.29
N CYS A 129 -4.38 9.20 -12.83
CA CYS A 129 -5.14 10.31 -13.42
C CYS A 129 -4.20 11.16 -14.29
N PRO A 130 -4.62 11.60 -15.47
CA PRO A 130 -3.82 12.47 -16.32
C PRO A 130 -3.47 13.79 -15.64
N LEU A 131 -2.32 14.39 -16.03
CA LEU A 131 -1.96 15.75 -15.62
C LEU A 131 -3.09 16.73 -15.97
N GLY A 132 -3.48 17.56 -14.99
CA GLY A 132 -4.56 18.52 -15.15
C GLY A 132 -5.97 17.95 -14.95
N ASP A 133 -6.13 16.66 -14.67
CA ASP A 133 -7.44 16.12 -14.24
C ASP A 133 -7.76 16.68 -12.84
N PRO A 134 -8.90 17.38 -12.67
CA PRO A 134 -9.27 17.97 -11.37
C PRO A 134 -9.45 16.93 -10.26
N ARG A 135 -9.65 15.67 -10.62
CA ARG A 135 -9.79 14.56 -9.65
C ARG A 135 -8.45 13.97 -9.24
N GLN A 136 -7.34 14.39 -9.83
CA GLN A 136 -6.03 13.77 -9.60
C GLN A 136 -5.68 13.70 -8.11
N ALA A 137 -5.86 14.78 -7.36
CA ALA A 137 -5.53 14.82 -5.94
C ALA A 137 -6.33 13.81 -5.10
N ASP A 138 -7.59 13.55 -5.46
CA ASP A 138 -8.50 12.66 -4.72
C ASP A 138 -8.41 11.20 -5.16
N MET A 139 -8.11 10.96 -6.45
CA MET A 139 -8.23 9.64 -7.06
C MET A 139 -6.90 8.96 -7.36
N GLN A 140 -5.81 9.73 -7.49
CA GLN A 140 -4.49 9.16 -7.79
C GLN A 140 -4.11 8.11 -6.74
N GLY A 141 -3.77 6.91 -7.19
CA GLY A 141 -3.43 5.79 -6.31
C GLY A 141 -4.63 5.08 -5.69
N ALA A 142 -5.87 5.35 -6.13
CA ALA A 142 -7.02 4.52 -5.76
C ALA A 142 -6.78 3.06 -6.16
N ILE A 143 -7.25 2.14 -5.34
CA ILE A 143 -7.07 0.69 -5.55
C ILE A 143 -7.94 0.23 -6.70
N VAL A 144 -7.35 -0.25 -7.79
CA VAL A 144 -8.09 -0.90 -8.87
C VAL A 144 -8.45 -2.31 -8.43
N CYS A 145 -9.73 -2.57 -8.27
CA CYS A 145 -10.27 -3.84 -7.78
C CYS A 145 -10.50 -4.85 -8.90
N GLN A 146 -10.77 -6.09 -8.54
CA GLN A 146 -11.04 -7.17 -9.50
C GLN A 146 -12.35 -6.98 -10.27
N ASP A 147 -13.20 -6.01 -9.86
CA ASP A 147 -14.39 -5.58 -10.60
C ASP A 147 -14.03 -5.09 -12.02
N TRP A 148 -12.80 -4.63 -12.23
CA TRP A 148 -12.25 -4.40 -13.57
C TRP A 148 -11.78 -5.71 -14.18
N SER A 149 -12.20 -5.99 -15.39
CA SER A 149 -11.84 -7.24 -16.09
C SER A 149 -10.37 -7.34 -16.55
N GLY A 150 -9.57 -6.29 -16.36
CA GLY A 150 -8.19 -6.21 -16.89
C GLY A 150 -8.13 -5.67 -18.33
N PHE A 151 -9.28 -5.33 -18.92
CA PHE A 151 -9.39 -4.81 -20.28
C PHE A 151 -10.40 -3.66 -20.37
N GLY A 152 -10.11 -2.67 -21.25
CA GLY A 152 -10.96 -1.51 -21.48
C GLY A 152 -10.82 -0.42 -20.42
N ALA A 153 -11.67 0.59 -20.50
CA ALA A 153 -11.62 1.75 -19.63
C ALA A 153 -11.97 1.39 -18.18
N ILE A 154 -11.17 1.90 -17.24
CA ILE A 154 -11.45 1.78 -15.81
C ILE A 154 -12.53 2.80 -15.44
N LYS A 155 -13.61 2.36 -14.76
CA LYS A 155 -14.75 3.15 -14.36
C LYS A 155 -14.84 3.25 -12.82
N PRO A 156 -15.69 4.15 -12.26
CA PRO A 156 -15.84 4.30 -10.81
C PRO A 156 -16.14 3.01 -10.03
N GLU A 157 -16.92 2.13 -10.61
CA GLU A 157 -17.25 0.83 -10.01
C GLU A 157 -16.08 -0.16 -9.98
N HIS A 158 -14.95 0.17 -10.61
CA HIS A 158 -13.76 -0.67 -10.71
C HIS A 158 -12.66 -0.33 -9.72
N TRP A 159 -12.78 0.78 -8.97
CA TRP A 159 -11.74 1.19 -8.01
C TRP A 159 -12.32 1.48 -6.64
N PHE A 160 -11.42 1.50 -5.65
CA PHE A 160 -11.70 1.92 -4.29
C PHE A 160 -10.84 3.16 -3.97
N ALA A 161 -11.49 4.31 -3.89
CA ALA A 161 -10.87 5.60 -3.58
C ALA A 161 -11.11 6.01 -2.12
N ALA A 162 -10.66 7.21 -1.76
CA ALA A 162 -10.88 7.79 -0.45
C ALA A 162 -12.36 7.97 -0.09
N SER A 163 -13.19 8.31 -1.08
CA SER A 163 -14.65 8.45 -0.93
C SER A 163 -15.37 7.13 -0.61
N ASP A 164 -14.75 6.00 -0.93
CA ASP A 164 -15.35 4.68 -0.75
C ASP A 164 -15.03 4.07 0.63
N VAL A 165 -14.18 4.75 1.42
CA VAL A 165 -13.91 4.32 2.80
C VAL A 165 -15.20 4.47 3.61
N PRO A 166 -15.75 3.35 4.16
CA PRO A 166 -17.01 3.40 4.88
C PRO A 166 -16.96 4.34 6.08
N ALA A 167 -18.02 5.11 6.31
CA ALA A 167 -18.12 5.98 7.49
C ALA A 167 -18.07 5.19 8.81
N ASP A 168 -18.49 3.94 8.78
CA ASP A 168 -18.46 2.99 9.90
C ASP A 168 -17.19 2.13 9.93
N ALA A 169 -16.18 2.45 9.12
CA ALA A 169 -14.93 1.70 9.09
C ALA A 169 -14.25 1.63 10.47
N LYS A 170 -13.66 0.48 10.75
CA LYS A 170 -12.94 0.17 11.99
C LYS A 170 -11.47 -0.03 11.64
N LEU A 171 -10.70 1.07 11.68
CA LEU A 171 -9.31 1.09 11.23
C LEU A 171 -8.31 1.23 12.38
N HIS A 172 -8.79 1.50 13.62
CA HIS A 172 -7.94 1.80 14.76
C HIS A 172 -6.99 0.64 15.09
N GLY A 173 -5.71 0.91 15.05
CA GLY A 173 -4.66 -0.08 15.29
C GLY A 173 -4.18 -0.86 14.06
N MET A 174 -4.78 -0.64 12.89
CA MET A 174 -4.40 -1.31 11.64
C MET A 174 -3.11 -0.73 11.05
N ILE A 175 -2.29 -1.59 10.47
CA ILE A 175 -1.20 -1.23 9.55
C ILE A 175 -1.57 -1.74 8.16
N HIS A 176 -1.43 -0.89 7.15
CA HIS A 176 -1.69 -1.27 5.76
C HIS A 176 -0.39 -1.25 4.95
N PHE A 177 0.03 -2.40 4.45
CA PHE A 177 1.04 -2.50 3.41
C PHE A 177 0.34 -2.46 2.05
N PHE A 178 0.53 -1.35 1.33
CA PHE A 178 -0.22 -1.00 0.14
C PHE A 178 0.69 -1.01 -1.09
N PHE A 179 0.74 -2.12 -1.80
CA PHE A 179 1.48 -2.26 -3.05
C PHE A 179 0.59 -1.87 -4.22
N ALA A 180 0.74 -0.66 -4.72
CA ALA A 180 0.08 -0.12 -5.89
C ALA A 180 0.81 1.14 -6.37
N CYS A 181 0.72 1.45 -7.67
CA CYS A 181 1.20 2.73 -8.19
C CYS A 181 0.53 3.89 -7.48
N TYR A 182 1.30 4.91 -7.14
CA TYR A 182 0.79 6.14 -6.52
C TYR A 182 0.03 5.94 -5.19
N GLY A 183 0.08 4.77 -4.60
CA GLY A 183 -0.65 4.46 -3.36
C GLY A 183 -0.32 5.39 -2.20
N GLY A 184 0.91 5.88 -2.09
CA GLY A 184 1.36 6.84 -1.07
C GLY A 184 1.38 8.29 -1.55
N GLY A 185 1.50 8.53 -2.86
CA GLY A 185 1.60 9.88 -3.40
C GLY A 185 2.13 9.92 -4.83
N CYS A 186 2.25 11.13 -5.33
CA CYS A 186 2.72 11.42 -6.67
C CYS A 186 3.77 12.54 -6.64
N THR A 187 4.84 12.38 -7.39
CA THR A 187 5.85 13.43 -7.65
C THR A 187 5.35 14.39 -8.71
N GLU A 188 5.95 15.58 -8.83
CA GLU A 188 5.63 16.51 -9.92
C GLU A 188 6.11 15.97 -11.26
N PHE A 189 7.32 15.41 -11.28
CA PHE A 189 7.94 14.85 -12.47
C PHE A 189 8.10 13.34 -12.35
N ASP A 190 8.01 12.67 -13.49
CA ASP A 190 8.23 11.23 -13.63
C ASP A 190 9.68 10.87 -13.24
N ASP A 191 9.86 10.22 -12.11
CA ASP A 191 11.17 9.83 -11.59
C ASP A 191 11.88 8.79 -12.46
N TYR A 192 11.15 8.05 -13.29
CA TYR A 192 11.70 7.03 -14.19
C TYR A 192 12.04 7.58 -15.56
N ASP A 193 11.63 8.81 -15.85
CA ASP A 193 11.95 9.51 -17.12
C ASP A 193 13.21 10.37 -17.01
N ARG A 194 14.02 10.17 -15.97
CA ARG A 194 15.25 10.95 -15.68
C ARG A 194 16.34 10.85 -16.76
N LEU A 195 16.25 9.87 -17.64
CA LEU A 195 17.16 9.74 -18.78
C LEU A 195 16.84 10.72 -19.91
N ASN A 196 15.66 11.31 -19.90
CA ASN A 196 15.26 12.33 -20.84
C ASN A 196 15.76 13.71 -20.39
N LYS A 197 16.20 14.52 -21.33
CA LYS A 197 16.65 15.90 -21.02
C LYS A 197 15.56 16.78 -20.43
N GLN A 198 14.29 16.40 -20.63
CA GLN A 198 13.11 17.05 -20.05
C GLN A 198 12.24 15.95 -19.44
N PRO A 199 12.26 15.76 -18.11
CA PRO A 199 11.43 14.78 -17.47
C PRO A 199 9.94 15.15 -17.66
N ARG A 200 9.12 14.13 -17.91
CA ARG A 200 7.68 14.29 -18.12
C ARG A 200 7.03 14.78 -16.82
N ARG A 201 6.27 15.85 -16.90
CA ARG A 201 5.45 16.31 -15.78
C ARG A 201 4.20 15.42 -15.65
N ILE A 202 3.93 14.91 -14.45
CA ILE A 202 2.84 14.00 -14.15
C ILE A 202 1.85 14.55 -13.12
N ALA A 203 2.23 15.59 -12.39
CA ALA A 203 1.34 16.34 -11.50
C ALA A 203 1.70 17.83 -11.50
N ASP A 204 0.77 18.69 -11.09
CA ASP A 204 1.05 20.14 -10.97
C ASP A 204 2.00 20.47 -9.82
N ARG A 205 2.02 19.63 -8.81
CA ARG A 205 2.93 19.68 -7.64
C ARG A 205 2.98 18.30 -7.00
N PRO A 206 4.03 17.99 -6.22
CA PRO A 206 4.04 16.76 -5.43
C PRO A 206 2.91 16.76 -4.40
N PHE A 207 2.25 15.59 -4.21
CA PHE A 207 1.18 15.44 -3.23
C PHE A 207 1.13 14.02 -2.66
N PHE A 208 0.51 13.88 -1.48
CA PHE A 208 0.17 12.60 -0.89
C PHE A 208 -1.22 12.14 -1.36
N SER A 209 -1.35 10.87 -1.69
CA SER A 209 -2.62 10.29 -2.11
C SER A 209 -3.67 10.36 -1.01
N ARG A 210 -4.91 10.63 -1.41
CA ARG A 210 -6.00 10.90 -0.47
C ARG A 210 -6.43 9.67 0.33
N LEU A 211 -6.40 8.49 -0.27
CA LEU A 211 -6.82 7.24 0.39
C LEU A 211 -6.05 6.93 1.68
N PRO A 212 -4.71 6.97 1.74
CA PRO A 212 -3.97 6.87 3.01
C PRO A 212 -4.35 7.92 4.04
N GLN A 213 -4.52 9.18 3.62
CA GLN A 213 -4.87 10.28 4.53
C GLN A 213 -6.20 10.01 5.25
N VAL A 214 -7.24 9.63 4.50
CA VAL A 214 -8.57 9.30 5.05
C VAL A 214 -8.49 8.10 5.98
N LYS A 215 -7.72 7.07 5.64
CA LYS A 215 -7.55 5.89 6.50
C LYS A 215 -6.83 6.21 7.81
N LEU A 216 -5.82 7.08 7.78
CA LEU A 216 -5.06 7.48 8.97
C LEU A 216 -5.86 8.42 9.88
N SER A 217 -6.68 9.31 9.30
CA SER A 217 -7.45 10.34 10.02
C SER A 217 -8.93 9.98 10.21
N HIS A 218 -9.27 8.69 10.10
CA HIS A 218 -10.68 8.26 10.15
C HIS A 218 -11.34 8.65 11.49
N PRO A 219 -12.60 9.18 11.48
CA PRO A 219 -13.26 9.67 12.70
C PRO A 219 -13.41 8.62 13.80
N ASN A 220 -13.64 7.36 13.44
CA ASN A 220 -13.82 6.26 14.40
C ASN A 220 -12.47 5.72 14.96
N GLY A 221 -11.36 6.37 14.61
CA GLY A 221 -10.00 5.95 14.91
C GLY A 221 -9.29 5.47 13.66
N GLY A 222 -8.18 6.14 13.34
CA GLY A 222 -7.40 5.88 12.14
C GLY A 222 -6.47 4.69 12.25
N ALA A 223 -6.01 4.21 11.10
CA ALA A 223 -4.91 3.28 11.01
C ALA A 223 -3.64 3.88 11.62
N LEU A 224 -2.72 3.03 12.09
CA LEU A 224 -1.45 3.48 12.67
C LEU A 224 -0.45 3.90 11.59
N ALA A 225 -0.43 3.18 10.49
CA ALA A 225 0.48 3.44 9.39
C ALA A 225 -0.05 2.88 8.07
N VAL A 226 0.36 3.53 6.98
CA VAL A 226 0.25 3.00 5.62
C VAL A 226 1.64 3.02 5.00
N LEU A 227 2.10 1.86 4.51
CA LEU A 227 3.33 1.72 3.74
C LEU A 227 2.92 1.62 2.28
N ALA A 228 3.30 2.61 1.47
CA ALA A 228 2.84 2.69 0.10
C ALA A 228 3.89 3.32 -0.82
N HIS A 229 3.79 3.02 -2.11
CA HIS A 229 4.68 3.59 -3.11
C HIS A 229 4.35 5.05 -3.40
N ILE A 230 5.40 5.85 -3.47
CA ILE A 230 5.35 7.15 -4.13
C ILE A 230 5.64 6.89 -5.60
N GLU A 231 4.76 7.37 -6.49
CA GLU A 231 4.81 7.10 -7.92
C GLU A 231 4.53 5.63 -8.27
N ARG A 232 5.15 5.09 -9.33
CA ARG A 232 4.83 3.75 -9.85
C ARG A 232 5.48 2.64 -9.05
N ALA A 233 4.71 1.60 -8.77
CA ALA A 233 5.18 0.34 -8.25
C ALA A 233 5.51 -0.62 -9.39
N TRP A 234 6.74 -1.09 -9.47
CA TRP A 234 7.18 -1.95 -10.57
C TRP A 234 7.19 -3.42 -10.17
N VAL A 235 6.83 -4.28 -11.10
CA VAL A 235 6.86 -5.73 -10.93
C VAL A 235 8.25 -6.29 -10.58
N TYR A 236 9.30 -5.56 -10.92
CA TYR A 236 10.68 -5.94 -10.58
C TYR A 236 10.97 -5.93 -9.08
N SER A 237 10.14 -5.28 -8.28
CA SER A 237 10.25 -5.21 -6.82
C SER A 237 10.20 -6.58 -6.14
N PHE A 238 9.53 -7.54 -6.75
CA PHE A 238 9.35 -8.90 -6.22
C PHE A 238 9.81 -10.01 -7.17
N GLN A 239 10.46 -9.66 -8.29
CA GLN A 239 11.16 -10.62 -9.11
C GLN A 239 12.57 -10.88 -8.58
N GLY A 240 12.77 -11.99 -7.87
CA GLY A 240 14.12 -12.43 -7.51
C GLY A 240 14.98 -12.72 -8.72
N GLN A 241 16.28 -12.50 -8.63
CA GLN A 241 17.26 -12.75 -9.74
C GLN A 241 17.22 -14.18 -10.30
N ARG A 242 16.66 -15.15 -9.59
CA ARG A 242 16.51 -16.54 -10.03
C ARG A 242 15.39 -16.78 -11.07
N GLY A 243 14.55 -15.78 -11.32
CA GLY A 243 13.47 -15.87 -12.32
C GLY A 243 13.86 -15.44 -13.73
N ARG A 244 15.13 -15.08 -13.99
CA ARG A 244 15.62 -14.89 -15.34
C ARG A 244 15.78 -16.26 -16.02
N ALA A 245 14.69 -16.75 -16.62
CA ALA A 245 14.81 -17.80 -17.63
C ALA A 245 15.77 -17.31 -18.71
N ALA A 246 16.75 -18.15 -19.06
CA ALA A 246 17.68 -17.90 -20.15
C ALA A 246 16.88 -17.62 -21.44
N GLY A 247 16.72 -16.34 -21.81
CA GLY A 247 15.98 -15.95 -23.02
C GLY A 247 15.54 -14.49 -23.11
N SER A 248 15.36 -13.76 -22.03
CA SER A 248 15.03 -12.34 -22.14
C SER A 248 16.30 -11.49 -22.23
N ARG A 249 16.67 -11.09 -23.44
CA ARG A 249 17.74 -10.10 -23.69
C ARG A 249 17.24 -8.72 -23.22
N ILE A 250 17.40 -8.41 -21.94
CA ILE A 250 17.40 -7.02 -21.48
C ILE A 250 18.78 -6.44 -21.85
N PRO A 251 18.87 -5.27 -22.50
CA PRO A 251 20.15 -4.70 -22.90
C PRO A 251 21.06 -4.51 -21.67
N PRO A 252 22.36 -4.77 -21.77
CA PRO A 252 23.29 -4.77 -20.64
C PRO A 252 23.61 -3.37 -20.05
N ARG A 253 22.87 -2.34 -20.42
CA ARG A 253 23.10 -0.95 -19.96
C ARG A 253 22.39 -0.55 -18.67
N LEU A 254 21.52 -1.38 -18.10
CA LEU A 254 20.83 -1.08 -16.83
C LEU A 254 21.51 -1.69 -15.59
N ASP A 255 22.65 -2.36 -15.76
CA ASP A 255 23.33 -3.09 -14.69
C ASP A 255 24.40 -2.27 -13.94
N ARG A 256 24.50 -0.95 -14.20
CA ARG A 256 25.40 -0.09 -13.45
C ARG A 256 24.61 0.81 -12.50
N GLY A 257 24.46 0.33 -11.27
CA GLY A 257 24.23 1.20 -10.10
C GLY A 257 22.81 1.41 -9.65
N SER A 258 21.89 0.50 -9.89
CA SER A 258 20.60 0.55 -9.22
C SER A 258 20.52 -0.46 -8.09
N ASN A 259 21.12 -0.14 -6.96
CA ASN A 259 20.52 -0.50 -5.68
C ASN A 259 19.22 0.30 -5.57
N HIS A 260 18.23 -0.05 -6.39
CA HIS A 260 16.89 0.48 -6.26
C HIS A 260 16.25 -0.29 -5.13
N CYS A 261 16.40 0.21 -3.92
CA CYS A 261 15.41 -0.02 -2.89
C CYS A 261 14.09 0.45 -3.45
N ASP A 262 13.12 -0.44 -3.52
CA ASP A 262 11.77 -0.09 -3.89
C ASP A 262 11.32 1.10 -3.05
N ARG A 263 10.83 2.14 -3.74
CA ARG A 263 10.48 3.42 -3.12
C ARG A 263 9.16 3.31 -2.38
N VAL A 264 9.19 2.67 -1.21
CA VAL A 264 8.04 2.59 -0.32
C VAL A 264 8.12 3.72 0.69
N SER A 265 7.10 4.55 0.75
CA SER A 265 6.97 5.59 1.76
C SER A 265 6.00 5.16 2.85
N LEU A 266 6.41 5.33 4.09
CA LEU A 266 5.55 5.15 5.24
C LEU A 266 4.70 6.42 5.41
N VAL A 267 3.40 6.30 5.26
CA VAL A 267 2.44 7.34 5.60
C VAL A 267 1.86 6.98 6.97
N GLY A 268 2.16 7.79 7.98
CA GLY A 268 1.83 7.50 9.37
C GLY A 268 3.08 7.32 10.23
N ARG A 269 2.94 6.66 11.36
CA ARG A 269 4.00 6.50 12.35
C ARG A 269 4.91 5.32 12.04
N SER A 270 6.22 5.53 12.17
CA SER A 270 7.20 4.45 12.17
C SER A 270 7.16 3.68 13.50
N PRO A 271 7.13 2.34 13.52
CA PRO A 271 7.33 1.59 14.74
C PRO A 271 8.73 1.87 15.29
N ARG A 272 8.84 2.18 16.59
CA ARG A 272 10.15 2.35 17.23
C ARG A 272 10.90 1.02 17.18
N PRO A 273 12.13 0.96 16.67
CA PRO A 273 12.96 -0.20 16.87
C PRO A 273 13.25 -0.33 18.38
N ARG A 274 12.93 -1.45 18.99
CA ARG A 274 13.46 -1.78 20.32
C ARG A 274 14.95 -2.04 20.15
N CYS A 275 15.78 -1.04 20.42
CA CYS A 275 17.20 -1.27 20.63
C CYS A 275 17.35 -2.24 21.81
N ARG A 276 17.67 -3.49 21.55
CA ARG A 276 18.27 -4.35 22.57
C ARG A 276 19.69 -3.83 22.75
N VAL A 277 19.91 -3.09 23.80
CA VAL A 277 21.24 -2.91 24.36
C VAL A 277 21.67 -4.30 24.85
N ARG A 278 22.64 -4.93 24.17
CA ARG A 278 23.36 -6.04 24.74
C ARG A 278 24.36 -5.44 25.74
N GLY A 279 24.17 -5.71 27.02
CA GLY A 279 25.21 -5.62 28.05
C GLY A 279 26.20 -6.76 27.89
#